data_0541652f011fbd24833e6037c9502e76
#
_entry.id   0541652f011fbd24833e6037c9502e76
#
_cell.length_a   1.000
_cell.length_b   1.000
_cell.length_c   1.000
_cell.angle_alpha   90.00
_cell.angle_beta   90.00
_cell.angle_gamma   90.00
#
_symmetry.space_group_name_H-M   'P 1'
#
loop_
_entity.id
_entity.type
_entity.pdbx_description
1 polymer ?
#
loop_
_entity_poly.entity_id
_entity_poly.type
_entity_poly.pdbx_seq_one_letter_code
_entity_poly.pdbx_strand_id
1 'polypeptide(L)'
;MKKYDVQKFELLSNEQIADGIFDMRVKNDELAPLAKCGQFAHVYVPSKTLRRPISVCDSENGVLRLVYQVKGEGTKIMSEMKKGESVDILAPLGNGFKIEKGKRYCLIGGGIGVPPMLYTAKQCENPLVITGFRNKDLIILQDDFKKAG
;
A
#
# COMPACT_ATOMS: atom_id res chain seq x y z
N MET A 1 21.96 -1.73 11.10
CA MET A 1 20.64 -1.08 10.99
C MET A 1 19.64 -2.08 10.44
N LYS A 2 18.55 -2.31 11.12
CA LYS A 2 17.50 -3.22 10.65
C LYS A 2 16.87 -2.63 9.39
N LYS A 3 16.73 -3.45 8.35
CA LYS A 3 16.05 -3.05 7.10
C LYS A 3 14.54 -3.31 7.15
N TYR A 4 14.09 -4.18 8.02
CA TYR A 4 12.70 -4.59 8.26
C TYR A 4 12.58 -5.25 9.63
N ASP A 5 11.39 -5.26 10.20
CA ASP A 5 11.09 -5.94 11.46
C ASP A 5 9.60 -6.27 11.56
N VAL A 6 9.25 -7.11 12.55
CA VAL A 6 7.86 -7.33 12.97
C VAL A 6 7.56 -6.39 14.11
N GLN A 7 6.62 -5.48 13.91
CA GLN A 7 6.19 -4.55 14.95
C GLN A 7 4.67 -4.33 14.92
N LYS A 8 4.17 -3.74 15.99
CA LYS A 8 2.80 -3.27 16.04
C LYS A 8 2.68 -1.89 15.39
N PHE A 9 1.69 -1.75 14.54
CA PHE A 9 1.30 -0.50 13.91
C PHE A 9 -0.07 -0.07 14.46
N GLU A 10 -0.24 1.21 14.70
CA GLU A 10 -1.55 1.77 15.07
C GLU A 10 -2.42 1.90 13.81
N LEU A 11 -3.62 1.33 13.83
CA LEU A 11 -4.57 1.48 12.73
C LEU A 11 -5.26 2.84 12.81
N LEU A 12 -4.92 3.73 11.89
CA LEU A 12 -5.48 5.08 11.82
C LEU A 12 -6.81 5.12 11.06
N SER A 13 -6.91 4.35 9.98
CA SER A 13 -8.13 4.23 9.18
C SER A 13 -8.11 2.94 8.36
N ASN A 14 -9.29 2.45 8.01
CA ASN A 14 -9.48 1.27 7.18
C ASN A 14 -10.82 1.44 6.43
N GLU A 15 -10.78 2.15 5.32
CA GLU A 15 -11.98 2.64 4.63
C GLU A 15 -12.18 1.92 3.30
N GLN A 16 -13.41 1.56 3.00
CA GLN A 16 -13.77 1.03 1.70
C GLN A 16 -13.80 2.17 0.67
N ILE A 17 -12.97 2.05 -0.38
CA ILE A 17 -12.85 3.06 -1.44
C ILE A 17 -13.47 2.64 -2.78
N ALA A 18 -13.75 1.36 -2.95
CA ALA A 18 -14.52 0.78 -4.04
C ALA A 18 -15.07 -0.57 -3.59
N ASP A 19 -15.88 -1.23 -4.40
CA ASP A 19 -16.43 -2.53 -4.06
C ASP A 19 -15.33 -3.55 -3.77
N GLY A 20 -15.30 -4.04 -2.50
CA GLY A 20 -14.30 -4.98 -2.02
C GLY A 20 -12.86 -4.44 -1.95
N ILE A 21 -12.64 -3.13 -2.10
CA ILE A 21 -11.31 -2.51 -2.02
C ILE A 21 -11.25 -1.54 -0.85
N PHE A 22 -10.22 -1.71 -0.01
CA PHE A 22 -10.01 -0.96 1.22
C PHE A 22 -8.69 -0.20 1.20
N ASP A 23 -8.70 1.01 1.76
CA ASP A 23 -7.54 1.86 2.02
C ASP A 23 -7.25 1.81 3.52
N MET A 24 -6.20 1.10 3.90
CA MET A 24 -5.74 0.95 5.27
C MET A 24 -4.53 1.85 5.51
N ARG A 25 -4.60 2.67 6.56
CA ARG A 25 -3.49 3.51 7.00
C ARG A 25 -3.04 3.09 8.39
N VAL A 26 -1.77 2.74 8.50
CA VAL A 26 -1.17 2.23 9.73
C VAL A 26 0.09 3.02 10.09
N LYS A 27 0.22 3.39 11.35
CA LYS A 27 1.32 4.24 11.85
C LYS A 27 2.36 3.44 12.59
N ASN A 28 3.62 3.66 12.23
CA ASN A 28 4.79 3.24 12.97
C ASN A 28 5.97 4.15 12.56
N ASP A 29 6.45 4.97 13.49
CA ASP A 29 7.46 5.99 13.19
C ASP A 29 8.86 5.41 12.94
N GLU A 30 9.10 4.13 13.26
CA GLU A 30 10.36 3.43 13.01
C GLU A 30 10.39 2.73 11.66
N LEU A 31 9.37 1.93 11.35
CA LEU A 31 9.37 1.06 10.15
C LEU A 31 8.76 1.70 8.91
N ALA A 32 7.73 2.54 9.06
CA ALA A 32 7.11 3.17 7.90
C ALA A 32 8.10 4.03 7.09
N PRO A 33 9.00 4.84 7.71
CA PRO A 33 9.97 5.63 6.96
C PRO A 33 11.01 4.80 6.18
N LEU A 34 11.17 3.52 6.51
CA LEU A 34 12.11 2.63 5.81
C LEU A 34 11.54 2.10 4.49
N ALA A 35 10.23 2.22 4.28
CA ALA A 35 9.57 1.70 3.09
C ALA A 35 9.98 2.45 1.82
N LYS A 36 10.16 1.71 0.74
CA LYS A 36 10.48 2.22 -0.60
C LYS A 36 9.39 1.78 -1.58
N CYS A 37 9.25 2.54 -2.67
CA CYS A 37 8.33 2.17 -3.75
C CYS A 37 8.64 0.77 -4.30
N GLY A 38 7.61 0.01 -4.61
CA GLY A 38 7.72 -1.38 -5.06
C GLY A 38 7.89 -2.42 -3.94
N GLN A 39 8.02 -2.01 -2.69
CA GLN A 39 8.03 -2.91 -1.54
C GLN A 39 6.61 -3.25 -1.06
N PHE A 40 6.51 -4.21 -0.17
CA PHE A 40 5.25 -4.70 0.41
C PHE A 40 5.37 -4.94 1.91
N ALA A 41 4.26 -5.17 2.55
CA ALA A 41 4.15 -5.52 3.97
C ALA A 41 3.41 -6.85 4.12
N HIS A 42 3.77 -7.63 5.13
CA HIS A 42 3.08 -8.83 5.56
C HIS A 42 2.21 -8.53 6.78
N VAL A 43 0.93 -8.42 6.57
CA VAL A 43 -0.06 -8.14 7.62
C VAL A 43 -0.48 -9.44 8.30
N TYR A 44 -0.33 -9.51 9.61
CA TYR A 44 -0.84 -10.61 10.41
C TYR A 44 -2.38 -10.50 10.54
N VAL A 45 -3.04 -11.60 10.32
CA VAL A 45 -4.49 -11.71 10.46
C VAL A 45 -4.80 -12.67 11.61
N PRO A 46 -5.52 -12.23 12.66
CA PRO A 46 -5.94 -13.10 13.73
C PRO A 46 -6.63 -14.37 13.22
N SER A 47 -6.39 -15.49 13.87
CA SER A 47 -6.90 -16.82 13.50
C SER A 47 -6.41 -17.40 12.16
N LYS A 48 -5.47 -16.75 11.47
CA LYS A 48 -4.88 -17.28 10.24
C LYS A 48 -3.38 -17.59 10.43
N THR A 49 -2.95 -18.68 9.82
CA THR A 49 -1.55 -19.13 9.90
C THR A 49 -0.61 -18.23 9.09
N LEU A 50 -1.05 -17.80 7.91
CA LEU A 50 -0.21 -17.03 7.01
C LEU A 50 -0.56 -15.53 7.08
N ARG A 51 0.46 -14.69 7.03
CA ARG A 51 0.34 -13.25 6.84
C ARG A 51 -0.16 -12.94 5.43
N ARG A 52 -0.77 -11.78 5.24
CA ARG A 52 -1.24 -11.30 3.93
C ARG A 52 -0.24 -10.31 3.34
N PRO A 53 0.35 -10.60 2.16
CA PRO A 53 1.24 -9.66 1.49
C PRO A 53 0.42 -8.56 0.82
N ILE A 54 0.69 -7.32 1.20
CA ILE A 54 0.03 -6.14 0.63
C ILE A 54 1.11 -5.16 0.18
N SER A 55 1.05 -4.73 -1.09
CA SER A 55 1.98 -3.74 -1.62
C SER A 55 1.82 -2.41 -0.91
N VAL A 56 2.94 -1.72 -0.70
CA VAL A 56 2.94 -0.35 -0.15
C VAL A 56 2.41 0.60 -1.23
N CYS A 57 1.27 1.22 -0.95
CA CYS A 57 0.65 2.23 -1.79
C CYS A 57 1.34 3.59 -1.62
N ASP A 58 1.72 3.91 -0.40
CA ASP A 58 2.42 5.15 -0.04
C ASP A 58 3.08 5.01 1.35
N SER A 59 4.05 5.87 1.63
CA SER A 59 4.67 6.01 2.95
C SER A 59 5.02 7.46 3.21
N GLU A 60 4.36 8.08 4.18
CA GLU A 60 4.54 9.49 4.51
C GLU A 60 4.28 9.75 5.98
N ASN A 61 5.13 10.57 6.61
CA ASN A 61 4.97 11.00 8.01
C ASN A 61 4.78 9.84 9.02
N GLY A 62 5.52 8.74 8.85
CA GLY A 62 5.42 7.56 9.73
C GLY A 62 4.19 6.69 9.48
N VAL A 63 3.45 6.95 8.39
CA VAL A 63 2.24 6.20 8.02
C VAL A 63 2.48 5.39 6.76
N LEU A 64 2.26 4.08 6.82
CA LEU A 64 2.11 3.22 5.65
C LEU A 64 0.66 3.23 5.18
N ARG A 65 0.48 3.40 3.88
CA ARG A 65 -0.79 3.24 3.20
C ARG A 65 -0.81 1.92 2.44
N LEU A 66 -1.75 1.07 2.79
CA LEU A 66 -1.93 -0.27 2.23
C LEU A 66 -3.32 -0.36 1.61
N VAL A 67 -3.38 -0.45 0.29
CA VAL A 67 -4.66 -0.61 -0.43
C VAL A 67 -4.76 -2.05 -0.89
N TYR A 68 -5.84 -2.73 -0.51
CA TYR A 68 -6.00 -4.15 -0.74
C TYR A 68 -7.43 -4.51 -1.17
N GLN A 69 -7.55 -5.64 -1.84
CA GLN A 69 -8.82 -6.22 -2.26
C GLN A 69 -9.21 -7.38 -1.34
N VAL A 70 -10.46 -7.40 -0.92
CA VAL A 70 -11.04 -8.55 -0.21
C VAL A 70 -11.22 -9.70 -1.20
N LYS A 71 -10.43 -10.77 -1.03
CA LYS A 71 -10.49 -11.97 -1.90
C LYS A 71 -10.79 -13.26 -1.15
N GLY A 72 -10.50 -13.30 0.14
CA GLY A 72 -10.68 -14.49 0.97
C GLY A 72 -10.88 -14.10 2.42
N GLU A 73 -10.98 -15.11 3.29
CA GLU A 73 -11.26 -14.88 4.72
C GLU A 73 -10.24 -13.96 5.39
N GLY A 74 -8.96 -14.08 5.08
CA GLY A 74 -7.93 -13.24 5.71
C GLY A 74 -8.12 -11.76 5.40
N THR A 75 -8.31 -11.39 4.14
CA THR A 75 -8.56 -10.00 3.74
C THR A 75 -9.95 -9.53 4.18
N LYS A 76 -10.93 -10.43 4.34
CA LYS A 76 -12.22 -10.11 4.95
C LYS A 76 -12.05 -9.71 6.42
N ILE A 77 -11.29 -10.48 7.20
CA ILE A 77 -10.99 -10.13 8.60
C ILE A 77 -10.23 -8.80 8.66
N MET A 78 -9.27 -8.57 7.76
CA MET A 78 -8.60 -7.28 7.67
C MET A 78 -9.58 -6.12 7.46
N SER A 79 -10.58 -6.29 6.60
CA SER A 79 -11.56 -5.24 6.31
C SER A 79 -12.49 -4.91 7.50
N GLU A 80 -12.54 -5.76 8.48
CA GLU A 80 -13.34 -5.60 9.71
C GLU A 80 -12.55 -4.92 10.85
N MET A 81 -11.23 -4.77 10.71
CA MET A 81 -10.39 -4.09 11.69
C MET A 81 -10.76 -2.61 11.83
N LYS A 82 -10.75 -2.11 13.07
CA LYS A 82 -11.22 -0.77 13.41
C LYS A 82 -10.08 0.18 13.79
N LYS A 83 -10.29 1.47 13.53
CA LYS A 83 -9.40 2.53 14.00
C LYS A 83 -9.08 2.36 15.49
N GLY A 84 -7.79 2.54 15.83
CA GLY A 84 -7.26 2.41 17.18
C GLY A 84 -6.77 0.99 17.51
N GLU A 85 -7.11 -0.02 16.70
CA GLU A 85 -6.56 -1.36 16.88
C GLU A 85 -5.05 -1.40 16.56
N SER A 86 -4.38 -2.33 17.19
CA SER A 86 -2.96 -2.60 16.95
C SER A 86 -2.82 -3.73 15.92
N VAL A 87 -2.19 -3.44 14.80
CA VAL A 87 -1.98 -4.40 13.72
C VAL A 87 -0.54 -4.86 13.71
N ASP A 88 -0.32 -6.17 13.76
CA ASP A 88 1.01 -6.77 13.69
C ASP A 88 1.45 -6.89 12.23
N ILE A 89 2.53 -6.20 11.87
CA ILE A 89 3.01 -6.11 10.49
C ILE A 89 4.52 -6.37 10.43
N LEU A 90 4.92 -7.23 9.52
CA LEU A 90 6.31 -7.40 9.10
C LEU A 90 6.54 -6.52 7.86
N ALA A 91 7.33 -5.48 8.01
CA ALA A 91 7.59 -4.49 6.96
C ALA A 91 8.92 -3.75 7.16
N PRO A 92 9.41 -3.05 6.12
CA PRO A 92 9.06 -3.24 4.71
C PRO A 92 9.78 -4.45 4.11
N LEU A 93 9.19 -5.09 3.12
CA LEU A 93 9.73 -6.29 2.47
C LEU A 93 9.94 -6.08 0.97
N GLY A 94 10.83 -6.88 0.39
CA GLY A 94 11.18 -6.81 -1.02
C GLY A 94 12.28 -5.80 -1.32
N ASN A 95 12.74 -5.78 -2.58
CA ASN A 95 13.87 -4.93 -2.99
C ASN A 95 13.46 -3.51 -3.39
N GLY A 96 12.19 -3.31 -3.71
CA GLY A 96 11.68 -2.05 -4.26
C GLY A 96 12.06 -1.82 -5.72
N PHE A 97 11.56 -0.73 -6.28
CA PHE A 97 11.94 -0.26 -7.62
C PHE A 97 13.13 0.69 -7.52
N LYS A 98 14.07 0.54 -8.44
CA LYS A 98 15.19 1.47 -8.56
C LYS A 98 14.78 2.62 -9.49
N ILE A 99 14.60 3.80 -8.92
CA ILE A 99 14.33 5.02 -9.69
C ILE A 99 15.63 5.80 -9.87
N GLU A 100 15.97 6.07 -11.11
CA GLU A 100 17.18 6.79 -11.48
C GLU A 100 16.83 8.22 -11.90
N LYS A 101 17.57 9.19 -11.38
CA LYS A 101 17.40 10.61 -11.73
C LYS A 101 17.64 10.85 -13.23
N GLY A 102 16.82 11.71 -13.83
CA GLY A 102 16.94 12.08 -15.24
C GLY A 102 16.38 11.04 -16.22
N LYS A 103 15.82 9.93 -15.75
CA LYS A 103 15.11 8.97 -16.59
C LYS A 103 13.62 9.23 -16.62
N ARG A 104 13.02 9.01 -17.78
CA ARG A 104 11.55 9.04 -17.95
C ARG A 104 10.99 7.66 -17.70
N TYR A 105 9.91 7.61 -16.92
CA TYR A 105 9.22 6.36 -16.56
C TYR A 105 7.79 6.35 -17.08
N CYS A 106 7.39 5.19 -17.58
CA CYS A 106 5.99 4.87 -17.83
C CYS A 106 5.57 3.79 -16.82
N LEU A 107 4.63 4.13 -15.95
CA LEU A 107 4.13 3.25 -14.90
C LEU A 107 2.78 2.70 -15.32
N ILE A 108 2.64 1.39 -15.39
CA ILE A 108 1.42 0.72 -15.83
C ILE A 108 0.90 -0.15 -14.68
N GLY A 109 -0.33 0.14 -14.23
CA GLY A 109 -1.00 -0.63 -13.17
C GLY A 109 -2.40 -1.05 -13.60
N GLY A 110 -2.78 -2.28 -13.28
CA GLY A 110 -4.11 -2.82 -13.53
C GLY A 110 -4.80 -3.29 -12.24
N GLY A 111 -6.05 -2.88 -12.02
CA GLY A 111 -6.83 -3.28 -10.85
C GLY A 111 -6.08 -3.01 -9.53
N ILE A 112 -5.91 -4.03 -8.71
CA ILE A 112 -5.20 -3.92 -7.43
C ILE A 112 -3.67 -3.76 -7.59
N GLY A 113 -3.15 -3.79 -8.80
CA GLY A 113 -1.76 -3.43 -9.11
C GLY A 113 -1.55 -1.91 -9.26
N VAL A 114 -2.62 -1.11 -9.26
CA VAL A 114 -2.56 0.36 -9.34
C VAL A 114 -1.98 1.00 -8.06
N PRO A 115 -2.37 0.61 -6.83
CA PRO A 115 -1.88 1.24 -5.60
C PRO A 115 -0.35 1.37 -5.48
N PRO A 116 0.48 0.35 -5.74
CA PRO A 116 1.94 0.50 -5.67
C PRO A 116 2.53 1.48 -6.69
N MET A 117 1.80 1.78 -7.76
CA MET A 117 2.24 2.77 -8.75
C MET A 117 2.15 4.19 -8.21
N LEU A 118 1.30 4.47 -7.23
CA LEU A 118 1.20 5.80 -6.63
C LEU A 118 2.51 6.20 -5.93
N TYR A 119 3.02 5.36 -5.04
CA TYR A 119 4.27 5.64 -4.36
C TYR A 119 5.45 5.74 -5.34
N THR A 120 5.43 4.89 -6.37
CA THR A 120 6.44 4.92 -7.43
C THR A 120 6.37 6.23 -8.23
N ALA A 121 5.17 6.69 -8.60
CA ALA A 121 4.97 7.96 -9.30
C ALA A 121 5.53 9.15 -8.51
N LYS A 122 5.31 9.17 -7.19
CA LYS A 122 5.85 10.20 -6.30
C LYS A 122 7.39 10.27 -6.27
N GLN A 123 8.08 9.18 -6.65
CA GLN A 123 9.53 9.11 -6.71
C GLN A 123 10.11 9.47 -8.08
N CYS A 124 9.26 9.57 -9.10
CA CYS A 124 9.67 9.84 -10.48
C CYS A 124 9.51 11.32 -10.83
N GLU A 125 10.36 11.80 -11.75
CA GLU A 125 10.22 13.13 -12.36
C GLU A 125 9.27 13.03 -13.57
N ASN A 126 8.10 13.66 -13.50
CA ASN A 126 7.07 13.70 -14.57
C ASN A 126 6.78 12.31 -15.20
N PRO A 127 6.35 11.32 -14.44
CA PRO A 127 6.08 10.00 -14.98
C PRO A 127 4.81 10.01 -15.83
N LEU A 128 4.76 9.16 -16.85
CA LEU A 128 3.51 8.78 -17.48
C LEU A 128 2.89 7.63 -16.67
N VAL A 129 1.66 7.80 -16.19
CA VAL A 129 0.97 6.73 -15.44
C VAL A 129 -0.25 6.27 -16.24
N ILE A 130 -0.29 4.97 -16.49
CA ILE A 130 -1.42 4.32 -17.16
C ILE A 130 -2.08 3.36 -16.18
N THR A 131 -3.36 3.60 -15.91
CA THR A 131 -4.14 2.76 -15.01
C THR A 131 -5.29 2.08 -15.74
N GLY A 132 -5.49 0.80 -15.48
CA GLY A 132 -6.57 0.02 -16.06
C GLY A 132 -7.45 -0.62 -15.00
N PHE A 133 -8.76 -0.61 -15.21
CA PHE A 133 -9.74 -1.19 -14.32
C PHE A 133 -10.79 -1.97 -15.11
N ARG A 134 -11.41 -2.96 -14.48
CA ARG A 134 -12.41 -3.80 -15.12
C ARG A 134 -13.67 -3.01 -15.53
N ASN A 135 -14.05 -2.02 -14.72
CA ASN A 135 -15.15 -1.12 -14.98
C ASN A 135 -14.94 0.21 -14.23
N LYS A 136 -15.80 1.20 -14.49
CA LYS A 136 -15.70 2.55 -13.91
C LYS A 136 -15.86 2.58 -12.39
N ASP A 137 -16.63 1.65 -11.81
CA ASP A 137 -16.93 1.66 -10.39
C ASP A 137 -15.76 1.13 -9.53
N LEU A 138 -14.76 0.50 -10.19
CA LEU A 138 -13.52 0.03 -9.58
C LEU A 138 -12.34 0.98 -9.78
N ILE A 139 -12.56 2.15 -10.37
CA ILE A 139 -11.52 3.17 -10.51
C ILE A 139 -11.19 3.73 -9.14
N ILE A 140 -9.92 3.64 -8.75
CA ILE A 140 -9.40 4.11 -7.46
C ILE A 140 -8.21 5.05 -7.64
N LEU A 141 -7.96 5.91 -6.65
CA LEU A 141 -6.75 6.73 -6.51
C LEU A 141 -6.53 7.79 -7.62
N GLN A 142 -7.52 8.10 -8.45
CA GLN A 142 -7.34 9.10 -9.51
C GLN A 142 -6.91 10.47 -8.99
N ASP A 143 -7.52 10.93 -7.90
CA ASP A 143 -7.19 12.23 -7.32
C ASP A 143 -5.81 12.22 -6.65
N ASP A 144 -5.41 11.08 -6.09
CA ASP A 144 -4.07 10.90 -5.54
C ASP A 144 -3.01 11.02 -6.64
N PHE A 145 -3.20 10.38 -7.79
CA PHE A 145 -2.29 10.50 -8.94
C PHE A 145 -2.23 11.92 -9.49
N LYS A 146 -3.36 12.61 -9.61
CA LYS A 146 -3.40 14.03 -10.03
C LYS A 146 -2.62 14.95 -9.09
N LYS A 147 -2.67 14.68 -7.77
CA LYS A 147 -1.91 15.43 -6.76
C LYS A 147 -0.43 15.09 -6.77
N ALA A 148 -0.07 13.90 -7.21
CA ALA A 148 1.32 13.47 -7.28
C ALA A 148 2.09 14.06 -8.49
N GLY A 149 1.40 14.68 -9.44
CA GLY A 149 1.94 15.29 -10.66
C GLY A 149 1.37 14.66 -11.91
#